data_ece10fff7a3f63879c38516e79da0446
#
_entry.id   ece10fff7a3f63879c38516e79da0446
#
_cell.length_a   1.000
_cell.length_b   1.000
_cell.length_c   1.000
_cell.angle_alpha   90.00
_cell.angle_beta   90.00
_cell.angle_gamma   90.00
#
_symmetry.space_group_name_H-M   'P 1'
#
loop_
_entity.id
_entity.type
_entity.pdbx_description
1 polymer ?
#
loop_
_entity_poly.entity_id
_entity_poly.type
_entity_poly.pdbx_seq_one_letter_code
_entity_poly.pdbx_strand_id
1 'polypeptide(L)'
;MTPDTDAPAPETPEDAFRLQRSCARAFAIQFLYQLDFQKSWDCTPEELILFRENLGGLDKGFPKQHHRKAWSTAIRMIEGVCEHRAEIDQKLTEAAANWDLFRMSGVDRSILRLGAYEIAFSGKVTPATAINEAIELAKKFGHSDSPRFINGVLDKVRRNCMAGDISNP
;
A
#
# COMPACT_ATOMS: atom_id res chain seq x y z
N MET A 1 -26.39 -6.05 -38.96
CA MET A 1 -26.16 -6.22 -37.54
C MET A 1 -24.69 -6.56 -37.36
N THR A 2 -23.86 -5.53 -37.17
CA THR A 2 -22.45 -5.71 -36.85
C THR A 2 -22.34 -6.15 -35.38
N PRO A 3 -21.60 -7.18 -35.04
CA PRO A 3 -21.40 -7.52 -33.62
C PRO A 3 -20.68 -6.36 -32.95
N ASP A 4 -21.24 -5.95 -31.83
CA ASP A 4 -20.67 -4.95 -30.95
C ASP A 4 -19.32 -5.47 -30.45
N THR A 5 -18.23 -5.05 -31.07
CA THR A 5 -16.87 -5.55 -30.85
C THR A 5 -16.18 -4.84 -29.67
N ASP A 6 -16.95 -4.15 -28.83
CA ASP A 6 -16.41 -3.31 -27.76
C ASP A 6 -16.76 -3.82 -26.33
N ALA A 7 -17.09 -5.12 -26.22
CA ALA A 7 -17.17 -5.75 -24.91
C ALA A 7 -15.74 -6.00 -24.41
N PRO A 8 -15.37 -5.53 -23.19
CA PRO A 8 -14.06 -5.83 -22.64
C PRO A 8 -13.85 -7.34 -22.56
N ALA A 9 -12.65 -7.79 -22.89
CA ALA A 9 -12.26 -9.20 -22.79
C ALA A 9 -12.58 -9.72 -21.38
N PRO A 10 -13.02 -10.99 -21.24
CA PRO A 10 -13.27 -11.56 -19.92
C PRO A 10 -12.01 -11.54 -19.09
N GLU A 11 -12.14 -11.13 -17.81
CA GLU A 11 -11.06 -11.03 -16.85
C GLU A 11 -10.42 -12.40 -16.61
N THR A 12 -9.10 -12.50 -16.69
CA THR A 12 -8.39 -13.72 -16.35
C THR A 12 -8.28 -13.88 -14.83
N PRO A 13 -8.05 -15.13 -14.31
CA PRO A 13 -7.78 -15.32 -12.87
C PRO A 13 -6.58 -14.50 -12.36
N GLU A 14 -5.53 -14.33 -13.19
CA GLU A 14 -4.38 -13.51 -12.85
C GLU A 14 -4.74 -12.03 -12.76
N ASP A 15 -5.56 -11.54 -13.68
CA ASP A 15 -6.04 -10.15 -13.67
C ASP A 15 -6.90 -9.89 -12.43
N ALA A 16 -7.81 -10.81 -12.11
CA ALA A 16 -8.65 -10.75 -10.92
C ALA A 16 -7.79 -10.70 -9.65
N PHE A 17 -6.80 -11.56 -9.54
CA PHE A 17 -5.88 -11.61 -8.40
C PHE A 17 -5.10 -10.28 -8.25
N ARG A 18 -4.57 -9.76 -9.35
CA ARG A 18 -3.83 -8.49 -9.37
C ARG A 18 -4.72 -7.33 -8.92
N LEU A 19 -5.92 -7.23 -9.47
CA LEU A 19 -6.89 -6.20 -9.12
C LEU A 19 -7.31 -6.27 -7.65
N GLN A 20 -7.52 -7.46 -7.12
CA GLN A 20 -7.86 -7.67 -5.71
C GLN A 20 -6.75 -7.17 -4.80
N ARG A 21 -5.49 -7.43 -5.13
CA ARG A 21 -4.35 -6.95 -4.34
C ARG A 21 -4.16 -5.43 -4.45
N SER A 22 -4.32 -4.87 -5.64
CA SER A 22 -4.27 -3.42 -5.84
C SER A 22 -5.39 -2.71 -5.08
N CYS A 23 -6.59 -3.26 -5.10
CA CYS A 23 -7.73 -2.78 -4.32
C CYS A 23 -7.45 -2.88 -2.81
N ALA A 24 -6.87 -3.99 -2.36
CA ALA A 24 -6.49 -4.18 -0.96
C ALA A 24 -5.50 -3.12 -0.48
N ARG A 25 -4.51 -2.77 -1.29
CA ARG A 25 -3.55 -1.71 -0.97
C ARG A 25 -4.22 -0.34 -0.87
N ALA A 26 -5.17 -0.05 -1.77
CA ALA A 26 -5.93 1.19 -1.71
C ALA A 26 -6.75 1.29 -0.41
N PHE A 27 -7.40 0.23 0.02
CA PHE A 27 -8.10 0.18 1.29
C PHE A 27 -7.14 0.33 2.48
N ALA A 28 -6.02 -0.37 2.43
CA ALA A 28 -5.03 -0.36 3.51
C ALA A 28 -4.46 1.05 3.74
N ILE A 29 -4.04 1.77 2.70
CA ILE A 29 -3.47 3.11 2.89
C ILE A 29 -4.48 4.11 3.43
N GLN A 30 -5.75 3.97 3.09
CA GLN A 30 -6.79 4.85 3.59
C GLN A 30 -7.05 4.64 5.08
N PHE A 31 -7.03 3.41 5.54
CA PHE A 31 -7.12 3.10 6.95
C PHE A 31 -5.85 3.51 7.71
N LEU A 32 -4.68 3.25 7.16
CA LEU A 32 -3.41 3.70 7.73
C LEU A 32 -3.35 5.23 7.86
N TYR A 33 -3.87 5.94 6.88
CA TYR A 33 -4.01 7.39 6.94
C TYR A 33 -4.88 7.83 8.12
N GLN A 34 -5.99 7.15 8.35
CA GLN A 34 -6.88 7.44 9.50
C GLN A 34 -6.16 7.21 10.83
N LEU A 35 -5.46 6.08 10.99
CA LEU A 35 -4.69 5.78 12.20
C LEU A 35 -3.59 6.83 12.45
N ASP A 36 -2.90 7.22 11.40
CA ASP A 36 -1.84 8.24 11.46
C ASP A 36 -2.40 9.62 11.87
N PHE A 37 -3.52 10.00 11.29
CA PHE A 37 -4.20 11.26 11.62
C PHE A 37 -4.69 11.30 13.06
N GLN A 38 -5.25 10.20 13.54
CA GLN A 38 -5.74 10.06 14.92
C GLN A 38 -4.60 9.89 15.93
N LYS A 39 -3.37 9.62 15.45
CA LYS A 39 -2.21 9.28 16.29
C LYS A 39 -2.48 8.09 17.23
N SER A 40 -3.35 7.19 16.80
CA SER A 40 -3.68 5.94 17.49
C SER A 40 -3.44 4.78 16.53
N TRP A 41 -2.58 3.86 16.95
CA TRP A 41 -2.20 2.70 16.14
C TRP A 41 -2.83 1.41 16.66
N ASP A 42 -3.84 1.54 17.49
CA ASP A 42 -4.66 0.43 17.96
C ASP A 42 -5.63 0.05 16.85
N CYS A 43 -5.29 -0.99 16.11
CA CYS A 43 -6.12 -1.52 15.05
C CYS A 43 -7.14 -2.49 15.65
N THR A 44 -8.25 -1.97 16.17
CA THR A 44 -9.30 -2.81 16.74
C THR A 44 -10.24 -3.37 15.65
N PRO A 45 -10.81 -4.56 15.86
CA PRO A 45 -11.82 -5.11 14.94
C PRO A 45 -13.01 -4.16 14.72
N GLU A 46 -13.42 -3.45 15.75
CA GLU A 46 -14.54 -2.49 15.72
C GLU A 46 -14.21 -1.32 14.77
N GLU A 47 -13.00 -0.77 14.86
CA GLU A 47 -12.57 0.32 13.98
C GLU A 47 -12.48 -0.13 12.52
N LEU A 48 -12.01 -1.33 12.28
CA LEU A 48 -11.95 -1.92 10.93
C LEU A 48 -13.35 -2.11 10.33
N ILE A 49 -14.30 -2.60 11.11
CA ILE A 49 -15.69 -2.76 10.68
C ILE A 49 -16.31 -1.41 10.35
N LEU A 50 -16.16 -0.44 11.26
CA LEU A 50 -16.69 0.91 11.09
C LEU A 50 -16.10 1.60 9.85
N PHE A 51 -14.82 1.45 9.64
CA PHE A 51 -14.14 1.97 8.44
C PHE A 51 -14.71 1.35 7.17
N ARG A 52 -14.87 0.03 7.15
CA ARG A 52 -15.44 -0.70 6.00
C ARG A 52 -16.86 -0.23 5.67
N GLU A 53 -17.69 -0.01 6.68
CA GLU A 53 -19.07 0.46 6.50
C GLU A 53 -19.13 1.89 5.94
N ASN A 54 -18.12 2.69 6.20
CA ASN A 54 -18.04 4.09 5.78
C ASN A 54 -17.15 4.32 4.55
N LEU A 55 -16.72 3.25 3.88
CA LEU A 55 -15.86 3.34 2.67
C LEU A 55 -16.53 4.01 1.46
N GLY A 56 -17.73 4.55 1.60
CA GLY A 56 -18.50 5.14 0.50
C GLY A 56 -17.68 6.06 -0.41
N GLY A 57 -17.41 5.60 -1.63
CA GLY A 57 -16.70 6.37 -2.64
C GLY A 57 -15.17 6.28 -2.62
N LEU A 58 -14.59 5.54 -1.68
CA LEU A 58 -13.15 5.33 -1.58
C LEU A 58 -12.67 4.13 -2.42
N ASP A 59 -13.59 3.40 -2.98
CA ASP A 59 -13.39 2.25 -3.88
C ASP A 59 -13.26 2.66 -5.36
N LYS A 60 -12.97 3.93 -5.61
CA LYS A 60 -12.92 4.52 -6.95
C LYS A 60 -12.07 3.70 -7.92
N GLY A 61 -12.74 3.13 -8.91
CA GLY A 61 -12.11 2.42 -10.01
C GLY A 61 -11.89 0.93 -9.80
N PHE A 62 -12.32 0.36 -8.67
CA PHE A 62 -12.24 -1.08 -8.46
C PHE A 62 -13.63 -1.73 -8.53
N PRO A 63 -13.81 -2.80 -9.33
CA PRO A 63 -15.09 -3.50 -9.41
C PRO A 63 -15.51 -4.08 -8.06
N LYS A 64 -16.79 -3.92 -7.73
CA LYS A 64 -17.33 -4.38 -6.43
C LYS A 64 -17.11 -5.86 -6.15
N GLN A 65 -17.06 -6.69 -7.20
CA GLN A 65 -16.80 -8.14 -7.09
C GLN A 65 -15.46 -8.48 -6.41
N HIS A 66 -14.51 -7.55 -6.43
CA HIS A 66 -13.19 -7.75 -5.82
C HIS A 66 -13.11 -7.26 -4.36
N HIS A 67 -14.07 -6.47 -3.90
CA HIS A 67 -14.00 -5.78 -2.61
C HIS A 67 -13.91 -6.73 -1.41
N ARG A 68 -14.64 -7.83 -1.41
CA ARG A 68 -14.66 -8.77 -0.28
C ARG A 68 -13.29 -9.41 -0.04
N LYS A 69 -12.67 -9.93 -1.10
CA LYS A 69 -11.33 -10.54 -1.02
C LYS A 69 -10.25 -9.48 -0.78
N ALA A 70 -10.39 -8.34 -1.42
CA ALA A 70 -9.50 -7.20 -1.21
C ALA A 70 -9.51 -6.75 0.25
N TRP A 71 -10.68 -6.69 0.88
CA TRP A 71 -10.79 -6.31 2.28
C TRP A 71 -10.08 -7.28 3.22
N SER A 72 -10.25 -8.59 3.02
CA SER A 72 -9.53 -9.60 3.81
C SER A 72 -8.02 -9.48 3.69
N THR A 73 -7.52 -9.18 2.49
CA THR A 73 -6.09 -8.94 2.24
C THR A 73 -5.64 -7.62 2.87
N ALA A 74 -6.44 -6.56 2.77
CA ALA A 74 -6.15 -5.26 3.36
C ALA A 74 -5.99 -5.35 4.88
N ILE A 75 -6.85 -6.09 5.56
CA ILE A 75 -6.75 -6.30 7.01
C ILE A 75 -5.37 -6.87 7.39
N ARG A 76 -4.90 -7.89 6.66
CA ARG A 76 -3.58 -8.48 6.92
C ARG A 76 -2.45 -7.48 6.67
N MET A 77 -2.56 -6.66 5.64
CA MET A 77 -1.59 -5.59 5.36
C MET A 77 -1.57 -4.55 6.49
N ILE A 78 -2.74 -4.10 6.93
CA ILE A 78 -2.89 -3.13 8.01
C ILE A 78 -2.29 -3.67 9.31
N GLU A 79 -2.65 -4.88 9.69
CA GLU A 79 -2.12 -5.53 10.89
C GLU A 79 -0.60 -5.67 10.84
N GLY A 80 -0.06 -6.07 9.69
CA GLY A 80 1.38 -6.20 9.49
C GLY A 80 2.12 -4.87 9.61
N VAL A 81 1.58 -3.80 9.04
CA VAL A 81 2.16 -2.46 9.18
C VAL A 81 2.12 -2.00 10.64
N CYS A 82 0.99 -2.18 11.33
CA CYS A 82 0.86 -1.79 12.73
C CYS A 82 1.83 -2.56 13.63
N GLU A 83 1.98 -3.85 13.41
CA GLU A 83 2.91 -4.71 14.16
C GLU A 83 4.37 -4.29 14.00
N HIS A 84 4.77 -3.93 12.78
CA HIS A 84 6.15 -3.57 12.45
C HIS A 84 6.38 -2.05 12.34
N ARG A 85 5.45 -1.23 12.79
CA ARG A 85 5.47 0.22 12.56
C ARG A 85 6.78 0.89 12.98
N ALA A 86 7.30 0.59 14.16
CA ALA A 86 8.54 1.20 14.65
C ALA A 86 9.74 0.88 13.74
N GLU A 87 9.86 -0.38 13.33
CA GLU A 87 10.92 -0.82 12.42
C GLU A 87 10.75 -0.24 11.02
N ILE A 88 9.51 -0.18 10.53
CA ILE A 88 9.18 0.44 9.25
C ILE A 88 9.56 1.92 9.26
N ASP A 89 9.17 2.67 10.26
CA ASP A 89 9.46 4.09 10.38
C ASP A 89 10.97 4.35 10.48
N GLN A 90 11.72 3.48 11.17
CA GLN A 90 13.18 3.55 11.20
C GLN A 90 13.79 3.34 9.81
N LYS A 91 13.35 2.33 9.07
CA LYS A 91 13.83 2.08 7.70
C LYS A 91 13.52 3.23 6.76
N LEU A 92 12.35 3.82 6.89
CA LEU A 92 11.96 4.99 6.09
C LEU A 92 12.80 6.21 6.44
N THR A 93 13.05 6.45 7.71
CA THR A 93 13.89 7.55 8.17
C THR A 93 15.33 7.42 7.64
N GLU A 94 15.89 6.23 7.68
CA GLU A 94 17.22 5.95 7.13
C GLU A 94 17.27 6.14 5.60
N ALA A 95 16.24 5.69 4.90
CA ALA A 95 16.15 5.79 3.44
C ALA A 95 15.90 7.23 2.96
N ALA A 96 15.15 8.01 3.71
CA ALA A 96 14.79 9.39 3.38
C ALA A 96 15.64 10.38 4.20
N ALA A 97 16.96 10.26 4.15
CA ALA A 97 17.90 10.98 5.00
C ALA A 97 17.76 12.52 4.99
N ASN A 98 17.24 13.10 3.90
CA ASN A 98 17.04 14.54 3.73
C ASN A 98 15.59 14.99 4.02
N TRP A 99 14.72 14.07 4.44
CA TRP A 99 13.30 14.33 4.63
C TRP A 99 12.82 13.81 5.98
N ASP A 100 12.16 14.66 6.73
CA ASP A 100 11.50 14.25 7.98
C ASP A 100 10.22 13.49 7.64
N LEU A 101 10.11 12.24 8.12
CA LEU A 101 8.94 11.40 7.94
C LEU A 101 7.65 12.09 8.37
N PHE A 102 7.70 12.84 9.48
CA PHE A 102 6.54 13.54 10.03
C PHE A 102 6.15 14.81 9.26
N ARG A 103 7.03 15.31 8.39
CA ARG A 103 6.75 16.45 7.50
C ARG A 103 6.21 16.04 6.13
N MET A 104 6.27 14.77 5.82
CA MET A 104 5.65 14.24 4.59
C MET A 104 4.13 14.35 4.68
N SER A 105 3.45 14.37 3.53
CA SER A 105 1.99 14.26 3.52
C SER A 105 1.56 12.93 4.15
N GLY A 106 0.41 12.92 4.82
CA GLY A 106 -0.13 11.68 5.40
C GLY A 106 -0.39 10.59 4.37
N VAL A 107 -0.73 10.96 3.14
CA VAL A 107 -0.91 10.03 2.02
C VAL A 107 0.44 9.40 1.64
N ASP A 108 1.47 10.18 1.40
CA ASP A 108 2.80 9.68 1.06
C ASP A 108 3.36 8.79 2.17
N ARG A 109 3.22 9.21 3.41
CA ARG A 109 3.65 8.42 4.58
C ARG A 109 2.94 7.08 4.67
N SER A 110 1.65 7.03 4.43
CA SER A 110 0.86 5.80 4.42
C SER A 110 1.29 4.84 3.31
N ILE A 111 1.51 5.36 2.11
CA ILE A 111 2.01 4.59 0.97
C ILE A 111 3.42 4.06 1.25
N LEU A 112 4.31 4.88 1.80
CA LEU A 112 5.67 4.49 2.15
C LEU A 112 5.68 3.40 3.23
N ARG A 113 4.84 3.51 4.25
CA ARG A 113 4.73 2.49 5.30
C ARG A 113 4.29 1.14 4.74
N LEU A 114 3.26 1.13 3.89
CA LEU A 114 2.82 -0.10 3.25
C LEU A 114 3.88 -0.68 2.32
N GLY A 115 4.50 0.14 1.49
CA GLY A 115 5.56 -0.29 0.58
C GLY A 115 6.78 -0.85 1.31
N ALA A 116 7.24 -0.20 2.36
CA ALA A 116 8.35 -0.68 3.18
C ALA A 116 8.00 -2.00 3.89
N TYR A 117 6.77 -2.13 4.38
CA TYR A 117 6.27 -3.38 4.94
C TYR A 117 6.33 -4.53 3.93
N GLU A 118 5.85 -4.30 2.71
CA GLU A 118 5.85 -5.32 1.67
C GLU A 118 7.28 -5.71 1.24
N ILE A 119 8.20 -4.75 1.20
CA ILE A 119 9.61 -5.02 0.86
C ILE A 119 10.32 -5.81 1.96
N ALA A 120 10.16 -5.41 3.21
CA ALA A 120 11.01 -5.87 4.30
C ALA A 120 10.41 -7.02 5.13
N PHE A 121 9.09 -7.14 5.21
CA PHE A 121 8.44 -8.02 6.17
C PHE A 121 7.44 -9.02 5.58
N SER A 122 6.72 -8.67 4.52
CA SER A 122 5.59 -9.52 4.09
C SER A 122 6.02 -10.80 3.39
N GLY A 123 7.09 -10.77 2.62
CA GLY A 123 7.56 -11.91 1.81
C GLY A 123 6.57 -12.41 0.74
N LYS A 124 5.48 -11.69 0.50
CA LYS A 124 4.39 -12.10 -0.40
C LYS A 124 4.58 -11.64 -1.83
N VAL A 125 5.34 -10.57 -2.04
CA VAL A 125 5.60 -9.97 -3.34
C VAL A 125 7.07 -9.60 -3.47
N THR A 126 7.56 -9.50 -4.70
CA THR A 126 8.92 -9.01 -4.95
C THR A 126 9.02 -7.52 -4.60
N PRO A 127 10.21 -7.04 -4.21
CA PRO A 127 10.40 -5.60 -3.99
C PRO A 127 10.02 -4.74 -5.20
N ALA A 128 10.30 -5.20 -6.41
CA ALA A 128 9.91 -4.51 -7.64
C ALA A 128 8.39 -4.34 -7.74
N THR A 129 7.62 -5.38 -7.45
CA THR A 129 6.16 -5.32 -7.43
C THR A 129 5.66 -4.35 -6.35
N ALA A 130 6.22 -4.41 -5.14
CA ALA A 130 5.85 -3.50 -4.06
C ALA A 130 6.07 -2.04 -4.43
N ILE A 131 7.20 -1.72 -5.07
CA ILE A 131 7.52 -0.36 -5.53
C ILE A 131 6.56 0.09 -6.63
N ASN A 132 6.33 -0.75 -7.64
CA ASN A 132 5.41 -0.41 -8.74
C ASN A 132 3.99 -0.16 -8.24
N GLU A 133 3.50 -0.96 -7.32
CA GLU A 133 2.17 -0.76 -6.73
C GLU A 133 2.09 0.51 -5.87
N ALA A 134 3.14 0.83 -5.14
CA ALA A 134 3.23 2.08 -4.40
C ALA A 134 3.20 3.31 -5.33
N ILE A 135 3.88 3.23 -6.47
CA ILE A 135 3.84 4.28 -7.50
C ILE A 135 2.42 4.47 -8.05
N GLU A 136 1.71 3.38 -8.32
CA GLU A 136 0.31 3.45 -8.80
C GLU A 136 -0.62 4.09 -7.75
N LEU A 137 -0.44 3.77 -6.48
CA LEU A 137 -1.16 4.42 -5.38
C LEU A 137 -0.84 5.92 -5.32
N ALA A 138 0.42 6.29 -5.48
CA ALA A 138 0.84 7.68 -5.49
C ALA A 138 0.24 8.47 -6.64
N LYS A 139 0.08 7.86 -7.81
CA LYS A 139 -0.60 8.47 -8.96
C LYS A 139 -2.08 8.72 -8.68
N LYS A 140 -2.74 7.82 -7.96
CA LYS A 140 -4.18 7.93 -7.66
C LYS A 140 -4.49 8.89 -6.51
N PHE A 141 -3.69 8.87 -5.46
CA PHE A 141 -4.01 9.52 -4.19
C PHE A 141 -3.05 10.65 -3.80
N GLY A 142 -1.84 10.67 -4.34
CA GLY A 142 -0.82 11.64 -4.00
C GLY A 142 -0.81 12.88 -4.86
N HIS A 143 0.20 13.71 -4.67
CA HIS A 143 0.49 14.90 -5.49
C HIS A 143 1.27 14.50 -6.75
N SER A 144 1.46 15.45 -7.68
CA SER A 144 2.19 15.21 -8.93
C SER A 144 3.61 14.71 -8.73
N ASP A 145 4.28 15.12 -7.65
CA ASP A 145 5.66 14.71 -7.33
C ASP A 145 5.74 13.43 -6.50
N SER A 146 4.62 12.95 -5.96
CA SER A 146 4.59 11.78 -5.08
C SER A 146 5.15 10.52 -5.72
N PRO A 147 4.80 10.15 -6.96
CA PRO A 147 5.33 8.92 -7.58
C PRO A 147 6.86 8.89 -7.62
N ARG A 148 7.50 9.98 -8.00
CA ARG A 148 8.96 10.09 -8.06
C ARG A 148 9.60 9.98 -6.68
N PHE A 149 9.04 10.70 -5.72
CA PHE A 149 9.51 10.70 -4.33
C PHE A 149 9.42 9.31 -3.69
N ILE A 150 8.27 8.67 -3.81
CA ILE A 150 8.02 7.33 -3.26
C ILE A 150 8.92 6.29 -3.92
N ASN A 151 9.10 6.35 -5.23
CA ASN A 151 10.03 5.47 -5.93
C ASN A 151 11.45 5.59 -5.37
N GLY A 152 11.93 6.80 -5.18
CA GLY A 152 13.28 7.06 -4.65
C GLY A 152 13.48 6.51 -3.25
N VAL A 153 12.53 6.76 -2.36
CA VAL A 153 12.60 6.29 -0.95
C VAL A 153 12.52 4.76 -0.88
N LEU A 154 11.56 4.15 -1.56
CA LEU A 154 11.37 2.69 -1.51
C LEU A 154 12.50 1.92 -2.20
N ASP A 155 13.08 2.47 -3.26
CA ASP A 155 14.27 1.88 -3.88
C ASP A 155 15.46 1.89 -2.91
N LYS A 156 15.61 2.93 -2.12
CA LYS A 156 16.63 2.99 -1.06
C LYS A 156 16.34 1.99 0.06
N VAL A 157 15.09 1.83 0.48
CA VAL A 157 14.69 0.78 1.44
C VAL A 157 15.08 -0.59 0.91
N ARG A 158 14.76 -0.87 -0.35
CA ARG A 158 15.12 -2.14 -1.01
C ARG A 158 16.63 -2.38 -0.97
N ARG A 159 17.43 -1.38 -1.37
CA ARG A 159 18.90 -1.50 -1.37
C ARG A 159 19.46 -1.71 0.04
N ASN A 160 18.94 -1.03 1.03
CA ASN A 160 19.36 -1.18 2.41
C ASN A 160 19.05 -2.58 2.96
N CYS A 161 17.89 -3.14 2.62
CA CYS A 161 17.52 -4.50 3.00
C CYS A 161 18.47 -5.54 2.38
N MET A 162 18.81 -5.39 1.10
CA MET A 162 19.74 -6.29 0.40
C MET A 162 21.16 -6.20 0.99
N ALA A 163 21.61 -5.01 1.35
CA ALA A 163 22.93 -4.82 1.98
C ALA A 163 23.00 -5.46 3.37
N GLY A 164 21.89 -5.46 4.13
CA GLY A 164 21.78 -6.13 5.43
C GLY A 164 21.92 -7.63 5.33
N ASP A 165 21.35 -8.25 4.29
CA ASP A 165 21.45 -9.70 4.05
C ASP A 165 22.88 -10.16 3.74
N ILE A 166 23.72 -9.30 3.18
CA ILE A 166 25.13 -9.60 2.87
C ILE A 166 26.00 -9.46 4.12
N SER A 167 25.58 -8.67 5.12
CA SER A 167 26.34 -8.36 6.32
C SER A 167 26.18 -9.41 7.42
N ASN A 168 25.35 -10.43 7.23
CA ASN A 168 25.09 -11.48 8.21
C ASN A 168 25.58 -12.81 7.63
N PRO A 169 26.81 -13.24 7.96
CA PRO A 169 27.30 -14.54 7.52
C PRO A 169 26.56 -15.68 8.24
#